data_ddb79649e1921652aecc92e2758d6180
#
_entry.id   ddb79649e1921652aecc92e2758d6180
#
_cell.length_a   1.000
_cell.length_b   1.000
_cell.length_c   1.000
_cell.angle_alpha   90.00
_cell.angle_beta   90.00
_cell.angle_gamma   90.00
#
_symmetry.space_group_name_H-M   'P 1'
#
loop_
_entity.id
_entity.type
_entity.pdbx_description
1 polymer ?
#
loop_
_entity_poly.entity_id
_entity_poly.type
_entity_poly.pdbx_seq_one_letter_code
_entity_poly.pdbx_strand_id
1 'polypeptide(L)'
;HKAIRSTFRQNVNVILVGEMRDYETMSAAVTAAETGHLVLASLHTNSASQTIERIIDSFPPNQQAQVRNQVANTISGVISQRLIQRIKGGLIPAVEVMIATTAVRTLIRDNRPRQLDLVIETSQDVGMIPLDRSLADLVRRKEISLERAGFYSSNPMELRNQLK
;
A
#
# COMPACT_ATOMS: atom_id res chain seq x y z
N HIS A 1 21.05 0.69 -4.40
CA HIS A 1 21.03 -0.76 -4.72
C HIS A 1 22.32 -1.49 -4.28
N LYS A 2 23.52 -0.89 -4.38
CA LYS A 2 24.78 -1.53 -3.93
C LYS A 2 24.73 -1.95 -2.46
N ALA A 3 24.18 -1.10 -1.58
CA ALA A 3 24.02 -1.42 -0.17
C ALA A 3 23.12 -2.64 0.07
N ILE A 4 21.97 -2.74 -0.61
CA ILE A 4 21.06 -3.90 -0.49
C ILE A 4 21.75 -5.19 -0.92
N ARG A 5 22.53 -5.16 -2.02
CA ARG A 5 23.28 -6.35 -2.47
C ARG A 5 24.36 -6.80 -1.46
N SER A 6 24.92 -5.88 -0.70
CA SER A 6 25.89 -6.25 0.34
C SER A 6 25.26 -6.91 1.56
N THR A 7 23.97 -6.63 1.85
CA THR A 7 23.26 -7.24 2.98
C THR A 7 23.01 -8.74 2.79
N PHE A 8 22.90 -9.24 1.54
CA PHE A 8 22.78 -10.68 1.26
C PHE A 8 23.94 -11.54 1.75
N ARG A 9 25.11 -10.91 2.04
CA ARG A 9 26.28 -11.59 2.59
C ARG A 9 26.45 -11.39 4.09
N GLN A 10 25.49 -10.71 4.72
CA GLN A 10 25.47 -10.43 6.15
C GLN A 10 24.29 -11.16 6.77
N ASN A 11 24.36 -11.47 8.03
CA ASN A 11 23.26 -12.12 8.76
C ASN A 11 22.18 -11.08 9.14
N VAL A 12 21.48 -10.54 8.13
CA VAL A 12 20.45 -9.51 8.28
C VAL A 12 19.09 -10.13 8.08
N ASN A 13 18.15 -9.91 9.00
CA ASN A 13 16.78 -10.40 8.88
C ASN A 13 15.81 -9.32 8.33
N VAL A 14 16.09 -8.04 8.60
CA VAL A 14 15.21 -6.92 8.24
C VAL A 14 16.01 -5.89 7.44
N ILE A 15 15.46 -5.47 6.32
CA ILE A 15 16.05 -4.46 5.44
C ILE A 15 15.08 -3.29 5.33
N LEU A 16 15.52 -2.09 5.71
CA LEU A 16 14.76 -0.86 5.49
C LEU A 16 15.29 -0.14 4.24
N VAL A 17 14.44 -0.02 3.23
CA VAL A 17 14.68 0.77 2.02
C VAL A 17 13.93 2.09 2.16
N GLY A 18 14.66 3.18 2.36
CA GLY A 18 14.06 4.49 2.61
C GLY A 18 13.07 4.91 1.52
N GLU A 19 13.40 4.64 0.25
CA GLU A 19 12.50 4.89 -0.87
C GLU A 19 12.88 4.03 -2.10
N MET A 20 11.86 3.52 -2.79
CA MET A 20 12.01 2.79 -4.06
C MET A 20 11.59 3.69 -5.23
N ARG A 21 12.58 4.33 -5.89
CA ARG A 21 12.33 5.24 -7.03
C ARG A 21 12.62 4.61 -8.38
N ASP A 22 13.60 3.75 -8.43
CA ASP A 22 14.17 3.20 -9.66
C ASP A 22 14.07 1.68 -9.71
N TYR A 23 14.19 1.16 -10.92
CA TYR A 23 14.15 -0.27 -11.21
C TYR A 23 15.16 -1.08 -10.39
N GLU A 24 16.40 -0.59 -10.27
CA GLU A 24 17.46 -1.31 -9.58
C GLU A 24 17.16 -1.49 -8.10
N THR A 25 16.62 -0.45 -7.45
CA THR A 25 16.23 -0.50 -6.04
C THR A 25 15.03 -1.43 -5.84
N MET A 26 14.01 -1.35 -6.71
CA MET A 26 12.84 -2.23 -6.67
C MET A 26 13.22 -3.69 -6.90
N SER A 27 14.06 -3.97 -7.90
CA SER A 27 14.56 -5.31 -8.20
C SER A 27 15.34 -5.91 -7.02
N ALA A 28 16.21 -5.12 -6.40
CA ALA A 28 16.94 -5.56 -5.22
C ALA A 28 16.02 -5.84 -4.01
N ALA A 29 15.00 -4.99 -3.79
CA ALA A 29 14.02 -5.16 -2.72
C ALA A 29 13.18 -6.44 -2.91
N VAL A 30 12.67 -6.69 -4.12
CA VAL A 30 11.91 -7.90 -4.45
C VAL A 30 12.78 -9.15 -4.27
N THR A 31 14.02 -9.12 -4.76
CA THR A 31 14.98 -10.23 -4.59
C THR A 31 15.27 -10.49 -3.11
N ALA A 32 15.44 -9.45 -2.31
CA ALA A 32 15.65 -9.58 -0.86
C ALA A 32 14.45 -10.25 -0.18
N ALA A 33 13.24 -9.86 -0.54
CA ALA A 33 12.02 -10.46 0.00
C ALA A 33 11.89 -11.95 -0.39
N GLU A 34 12.23 -12.32 -1.63
CA GLU A 34 12.24 -13.73 -2.08
C GLU A 34 13.26 -14.60 -1.35
N THR A 35 14.38 -14.02 -0.94
CA THR A 35 15.41 -14.72 -0.18
C THR A 35 15.14 -14.76 1.33
N GLY A 36 13.93 -14.36 1.77
CA GLY A 36 13.44 -14.53 3.14
C GLY A 36 13.69 -13.35 4.07
N HIS A 37 14.16 -12.20 3.57
CA HIS A 37 14.30 -10.99 4.36
C HIS A 37 12.96 -10.28 4.52
N LEU A 38 12.68 -9.71 5.69
CA LEU A 38 11.61 -8.74 5.83
C LEU A 38 12.06 -7.39 5.25
N VAL A 39 11.44 -6.98 4.15
CA VAL A 39 11.76 -5.70 3.50
C VAL A 39 10.68 -4.68 3.84
N LEU A 40 11.08 -3.58 4.47
CA LEU A 40 10.26 -2.39 4.69
C LEU A 40 10.72 -1.32 3.71
N ALA A 41 9.78 -0.80 2.90
CA ALA A 41 10.12 0.20 1.88
C ALA A 41 9.03 1.25 1.76
N SER A 42 9.40 2.46 1.31
CA SER A 42 8.42 3.48 0.98
C SER A 42 8.34 3.74 -0.53
N LEU A 43 7.14 4.11 -0.97
CA LEU A 43 6.83 4.57 -2.32
C LEU A 43 5.92 5.79 -2.24
N HIS A 44 5.94 6.63 -3.28
CA HIS A 44 5.01 7.75 -3.42
C HIS A 44 3.80 7.34 -4.27
N THR A 45 2.85 6.68 -3.64
CA THR A 45 1.58 6.21 -4.23
C THR A 45 0.41 6.56 -3.32
N ASN A 46 -0.78 6.63 -3.90
CA ASN A 46 -1.97 7.10 -3.20
C ASN A 46 -2.87 5.97 -2.67
N SER A 47 -2.66 4.73 -3.11
CA SER A 47 -3.42 3.55 -2.69
C SER A 47 -2.59 2.28 -2.80
N ALA A 48 -3.08 1.19 -2.22
CA ALA A 48 -2.46 -0.12 -2.31
C ALA A 48 -2.46 -0.65 -3.75
N SER A 49 -3.55 -0.46 -4.50
CA SER A 49 -3.64 -0.84 -5.92
C SER A 49 -2.57 -0.13 -6.76
N GLN A 50 -2.44 1.19 -6.60
CA GLN A 50 -1.38 1.96 -7.28
C GLN A 50 0.03 1.56 -6.85
N THR A 51 0.22 1.15 -5.60
CA THR A 51 1.51 0.65 -5.12
C THR A 51 1.93 -0.61 -5.87
N ILE A 52 1.02 -1.57 -6.03
CA ILE A 52 1.28 -2.80 -6.78
C ILE A 52 1.58 -2.50 -8.25
N GLU A 53 0.76 -1.67 -8.90
CA GLU A 53 0.99 -1.25 -10.29
C GLU A 53 2.36 -0.58 -10.43
N ARG A 54 2.70 0.38 -9.56
CA ARG A 54 3.96 1.11 -9.59
C ARG A 54 5.19 0.20 -9.49
N ILE A 55 5.14 -0.81 -8.61
CA ILE A 55 6.22 -1.78 -8.48
C ILE A 55 6.37 -2.55 -9.78
N ILE A 56 5.29 -3.11 -10.33
CA ILE A 56 5.32 -3.94 -11.53
C ILE A 56 5.76 -3.14 -12.76
N ASP A 57 5.20 -1.93 -12.93
CA ASP A 57 5.48 -1.08 -14.09
C ASP A 57 6.90 -0.50 -14.11
N SER A 58 7.62 -0.56 -12.99
CA SER A 58 9.04 -0.19 -12.96
C SER A 58 9.95 -1.18 -13.69
N PHE A 59 9.43 -2.39 -13.99
CA PHE A 59 10.18 -3.43 -14.67
C PHE A 59 9.90 -3.47 -16.18
N PRO A 60 10.89 -3.91 -17.00
CA PRO A 60 10.68 -4.11 -18.42
C PRO A 60 9.48 -5.04 -18.70
N PRO A 61 8.72 -4.83 -19.80
CA PRO A 61 7.51 -5.60 -20.09
C PRO A 61 7.69 -7.12 -20.09
N ASN A 62 8.84 -7.61 -20.55
CA ASN A 62 9.18 -9.04 -20.58
C ASN A 62 9.46 -9.64 -19.20
N GLN A 63 9.63 -8.82 -18.16
CA GLN A 63 9.86 -9.26 -16.78
C GLN A 63 8.62 -9.08 -15.89
N GLN A 64 7.65 -8.27 -16.29
CA GLN A 64 6.49 -7.91 -15.45
C GLN A 64 5.68 -9.14 -14.98
N ALA A 65 5.50 -10.14 -15.81
CA ALA A 65 4.79 -11.37 -15.43
C ALA A 65 5.52 -12.13 -14.31
N GLN A 66 6.83 -12.22 -14.38
CA GLN A 66 7.66 -12.85 -13.35
C GLN A 66 7.59 -12.05 -12.06
N VAL A 67 7.81 -10.73 -12.12
CA VAL A 67 7.79 -9.85 -10.94
C VAL A 67 6.44 -9.84 -10.26
N ARG A 68 5.35 -9.89 -11.02
CA ARG A 68 4.00 -10.01 -10.48
C ARG A 68 3.83 -11.24 -9.59
N ASN A 69 4.35 -12.39 -10.03
CA ASN A 69 4.36 -13.60 -9.22
C ASN A 69 5.25 -13.45 -7.97
N GLN A 70 6.42 -12.84 -8.10
CA GLN A 70 7.35 -12.59 -7.00
C GLN A 70 6.70 -11.67 -5.94
N VAL A 71 6.14 -10.55 -6.35
CA VAL A 71 5.42 -9.61 -5.47
C VAL A 71 4.23 -10.30 -4.82
N ALA A 72 3.40 -11.04 -5.57
CA ALA A 72 2.26 -11.76 -5.02
C ALA A 72 2.67 -12.78 -3.94
N ASN A 73 3.83 -13.39 -4.04
CA ASN A 73 4.31 -14.37 -3.07
C ASN A 73 4.96 -13.73 -1.83
N THR A 74 5.62 -12.59 -1.99
CA THR A 74 6.46 -11.99 -0.94
C THR A 74 5.78 -10.85 -0.19
N ILE A 75 4.85 -10.13 -0.81
CA ILE A 75 4.18 -9.00 -0.16
C ILE A 75 3.45 -9.44 1.12
N SER A 76 3.61 -8.68 2.19
CA SER A 76 2.90 -8.89 3.46
C SER A 76 1.75 -7.90 3.64
N GLY A 77 1.90 -6.68 3.19
CA GLY A 77 0.86 -5.65 3.24
C GLY A 77 1.33 -4.33 2.64
N VAL A 78 0.39 -3.42 2.49
CA VAL A 78 0.62 -2.03 2.07
C VAL A 78 -0.14 -1.10 3.00
N ILE A 79 0.53 -0.05 3.46
CA ILE A 79 -0.08 1.03 4.22
C ILE A 79 0.07 2.30 3.38
N SER A 80 -1.04 2.81 2.86
CA SER A 80 -1.08 4.09 2.17
C SER A 80 -1.53 5.17 3.15
N GLN A 81 -0.88 6.34 3.12
CA GLN A 81 -1.12 7.40 4.09
C GLN A 81 -1.34 8.74 3.40
N ARG A 82 -2.31 9.49 3.90
CA ARG A 82 -2.55 10.90 3.52
C ARG A 82 -2.58 11.77 4.75
N LEU A 83 -1.80 12.84 4.75
CA LEU A 83 -1.84 13.85 5.81
C LEU A 83 -2.94 14.86 5.53
N ILE A 84 -3.86 14.99 6.46
CA ILE A 84 -5.03 15.84 6.36
C ILE A 84 -4.98 16.93 7.43
N GLN A 85 -5.30 18.15 7.07
CA GLN A 85 -5.33 19.26 8.02
C GLN A 85 -6.47 19.09 9.02
N ARG A 86 -6.15 19.16 10.32
CA ARG A 86 -7.13 19.07 11.41
C ARG A 86 -7.92 20.37 11.56
N ILE A 87 -9.13 20.26 12.14
CA ILE A 87 -9.97 21.43 12.49
C ILE A 87 -9.24 22.32 13.49
N LYS A 88 -8.55 21.73 14.47
CA LYS A 88 -7.83 22.45 15.54
C LYS A 88 -6.39 22.83 15.17
N GLY A 89 -6.02 22.69 13.88
CA GLY A 89 -4.66 22.93 13.41
C GLY A 89 -3.76 21.68 13.47
N GLY A 90 -2.65 21.73 12.70
CA GLY A 90 -1.76 20.59 12.50
C GLY A 90 -2.29 19.58 11.48
N LEU A 91 -1.60 18.46 11.34
CA LEU A 91 -1.91 17.38 10.40
C LEU A 91 -2.24 16.09 11.15
N ILE A 92 -3.10 15.27 10.56
CA ILE A 92 -3.44 13.93 11.04
C ILE A 92 -3.41 12.94 9.87
N PRO A 93 -2.85 11.73 10.01
CA PRO A 93 -2.88 10.75 8.95
C PRO A 93 -4.27 10.11 8.83
N ALA A 94 -4.79 10.03 7.60
CA ALA A 94 -5.76 9.04 7.19
C ALA A 94 -5.02 7.91 6.48
N VAL A 95 -5.37 6.67 6.77
CA VAL A 95 -4.65 5.50 6.26
C VAL A 95 -5.58 4.55 5.51
N GLU A 96 -5.02 3.91 4.50
CA GLU A 96 -5.55 2.70 3.90
C GLU A 96 -4.61 1.55 4.24
N VAL A 97 -5.15 0.41 4.64
CA VAL A 97 -4.36 -0.77 5.01
C VAL A 97 -4.84 -1.97 4.20
N MET A 98 -3.95 -2.55 3.41
CA MET A 98 -4.15 -3.82 2.71
C MET A 98 -3.28 -4.89 3.35
N ILE A 99 -3.86 -6.04 3.66
CA ILE A 99 -3.16 -7.23 4.14
C ILE A 99 -3.12 -8.26 3.01
N ALA A 100 -1.97 -8.89 2.79
CA ALA A 100 -1.77 -9.83 1.70
C ALA A 100 -2.43 -11.19 1.98
N THR A 101 -3.74 -11.25 1.94
CA THR A 101 -4.52 -12.49 1.98
C THR A 101 -4.37 -13.30 0.68
N THR A 102 -4.86 -14.53 0.65
CA THR A 102 -4.88 -15.36 -0.57
C THR A 102 -5.60 -14.66 -1.73
N ALA A 103 -6.72 -13.97 -1.44
CA ALA A 103 -7.46 -13.20 -2.44
C ALA A 103 -6.62 -12.08 -3.06
N VAL A 104 -5.93 -11.28 -2.22
CA VAL A 104 -5.02 -10.23 -2.67
C VAL A 104 -3.91 -10.80 -3.55
N ARG A 105 -3.25 -11.88 -3.11
CA ARG A 105 -2.18 -12.53 -3.88
C ARG A 105 -2.66 -13.04 -5.24
N THR A 106 -3.87 -13.58 -5.31
CA THR A 106 -4.48 -14.04 -6.55
C THR A 106 -4.75 -12.88 -7.51
N LEU A 107 -5.33 -11.77 -7.02
CA LEU A 107 -5.59 -10.59 -7.84
C LEU A 107 -4.29 -9.96 -8.40
N ILE A 108 -3.22 -9.96 -7.62
CA ILE A 108 -1.90 -9.49 -8.08
C ILE A 108 -1.40 -10.38 -9.21
N ARG A 109 -1.43 -11.71 -9.06
CA ARG A 109 -0.99 -12.66 -10.10
C ARG A 109 -1.79 -12.53 -11.39
N ASP A 110 -3.11 -12.37 -11.25
CA ASP A 110 -4.05 -12.29 -12.38
C ASP A 110 -4.04 -10.92 -13.07
N ASN A 111 -3.17 -10.00 -12.64
CA ASN A 111 -3.11 -8.63 -13.14
C ASN A 111 -4.44 -7.85 -13.02
N ARG A 112 -5.06 -7.96 -11.86
CA ARG A 112 -6.33 -7.29 -11.53
C ARG A 112 -6.21 -6.35 -10.33
N PRO A 113 -5.23 -5.43 -10.30
CA PRO A 113 -4.95 -4.60 -9.12
C PRO A 113 -6.14 -3.70 -8.73
N ARG A 114 -6.96 -3.27 -9.70
CA ARG A 114 -8.16 -2.45 -9.42
C ARG A 114 -9.22 -3.17 -8.58
N GLN A 115 -9.22 -4.50 -8.56
CA GLN A 115 -10.14 -5.27 -7.71
C GLN A 115 -9.65 -5.38 -6.26
N LEU A 116 -8.42 -4.93 -5.96
CA LEU A 116 -7.89 -4.86 -4.60
C LEU A 116 -8.70 -3.90 -3.73
N ASP A 117 -9.19 -2.79 -4.30
CA ASP A 117 -9.97 -1.81 -3.56
C ASP A 117 -11.24 -2.45 -2.98
N LEU A 118 -11.95 -3.28 -3.77
CA LEU A 118 -13.13 -4.03 -3.30
C LEU A 118 -12.76 -5.05 -2.21
N VAL A 119 -11.62 -5.73 -2.34
CA VAL A 119 -11.16 -6.68 -1.30
C VAL A 119 -10.83 -5.95 -0.01
N ILE A 120 -10.22 -4.76 -0.07
CA ILE A 120 -9.93 -3.94 1.11
C ILE A 120 -11.24 -3.52 1.80
N GLU A 121 -12.26 -3.13 1.03
CA GLU A 121 -13.58 -2.72 1.55
C GLU A 121 -14.31 -3.88 2.24
N THR A 122 -14.21 -5.10 1.72
CA THR A 122 -14.97 -6.26 2.18
C THR A 122 -14.25 -7.13 3.21
N SER A 123 -12.96 -6.87 3.49
CA SER A 123 -12.11 -7.71 4.36
C SER A 123 -11.65 -6.96 5.62
N GLN A 124 -12.55 -6.18 6.22
CA GLN A 124 -12.23 -5.40 7.42
C GLN A 124 -12.07 -6.31 8.66
N ASP A 125 -12.67 -7.47 8.66
CA ASP A 125 -12.56 -8.51 9.69
C ASP A 125 -11.14 -9.07 9.86
N VAL A 126 -10.34 -9.04 8.78
CA VAL A 126 -8.92 -9.44 8.83
C VAL A 126 -7.97 -8.25 9.07
N GLY A 127 -8.50 -7.07 9.40
CA GLY A 127 -7.72 -5.88 9.73
C GLY A 127 -7.41 -4.95 8.55
N MET A 128 -8.04 -5.13 7.40
CA MET A 128 -7.95 -4.17 6.30
C MET A 128 -8.75 -2.90 6.62
N ILE A 129 -8.24 -1.76 6.16
CA ILE A 129 -8.86 -0.45 6.41
C ILE A 129 -8.98 0.28 5.06
N PRO A 130 -10.20 0.46 4.54
CA PRO A 130 -10.43 1.36 3.40
C PRO A 130 -10.15 2.81 3.79
N LEU A 131 -9.64 3.61 2.86
CA LEU A 131 -9.37 5.04 3.09
C LEU A 131 -10.62 5.78 3.57
N ASP A 132 -11.78 5.53 2.95
CA ASP A 132 -13.04 6.21 3.27
C ASP A 132 -13.52 5.90 4.70
N ARG A 133 -13.28 4.70 5.21
CA ARG A 133 -13.53 4.35 6.61
C ARG A 133 -12.62 5.14 7.56
N SER A 134 -11.34 5.21 7.26
CA SER A 134 -10.38 6.01 8.03
C SER A 134 -10.80 7.50 8.06
N LEU A 135 -11.25 8.04 6.93
CA LEU A 135 -11.78 9.40 6.82
C LEU A 135 -13.05 9.58 7.65
N ALA A 136 -14.01 8.64 7.57
CA ALA A 136 -15.25 8.69 8.35
C ALA A 136 -14.97 8.68 9.86
N ASP A 137 -14.03 7.86 10.31
CA ASP A 137 -13.64 7.80 11.73
C ASP A 137 -13.01 9.12 12.21
N LEU A 138 -12.19 9.77 11.38
CA LEU A 138 -11.63 11.09 11.69
C LEU A 138 -12.72 12.18 11.76
N VAL A 139 -13.74 12.12 10.90
CA VAL A 139 -14.90 13.04 10.97
C VAL A 139 -15.72 12.80 12.23
N ARG A 140 -16.04 11.53 12.58
CA ARG A 140 -16.77 11.19 13.82
C ARG A 140 -16.05 11.68 15.07
N ARG A 141 -14.71 11.60 15.08
CA ARG A 141 -13.85 12.10 16.15
C ARG A 141 -13.69 13.62 16.15
N LYS A 142 -14.31 14.34 15.20
CA LYS A 142 -14.19 15.79 15.02
C LYS A 142 -12.76 16.27 14.83
N GLU A 143 -11.92 15.43 14.23
CA GLU A 143 -10.54 15.77 13.91
C GLU A 143 -10.46 16.54 12.57
N ILE A 144 -11.26 16.14 11.58
CA ILE A 144 -11.34 16.78 10.26
C ILE A 144 -12.81 17.12 9.92
N SER A 145 -13.03 18.07 9.02
CA SER A 145 -14.37 18.39 8.52
C SER A 145 -14.81 17.37 7.45
N LEU A 146 -16.14 17.21 7.32
CA LEU A 146 -16.72 16.37 6.27
C LEU A 146 -16.32 16.86 4.86
N GLU A 147 -16.25 18.16 4.66
CA GLU A 147 -15.81 18.76 3.40
C GLU A 147 -14.38 18.32 3.03
N ARG A 148 -13.45 18.38 4.00
CA ARG A 148 -12.07 17.90 3.80
C ARG A 148 -12.01 16.41 3.57
N ALA A 149 -12.76 15.61 4.32
CA ALA A 149 -12.84 14.17 4.09
C ALA A 149 -13.32 13.87 2.67
N GLY A 150 -14.35 14.57 2.18
CA GLY A 150 -14.87 14.42 0.82
C GLY A 150 -13.87 14.75 -0.29
N PHE A 151 -12.93 15.67 -0.04
CA PHE A 151 -11.86 15.98 -1.01
C PHE A 151 -10.88 14.81 -1.21
N TYR A 152 -10.63 14.02 -0.16
CA TYR A 152 -9.68 12.89 -0.21
C TYR A 152 -10.37 11.55 -0.47
N SER A 153 -11.70 11.48 -0.34
CA SER A 153 -12.50 10.27 -0.51
C SER A 153 -12.48 9.79 -1.96
N SER A 154 -12.43 8.48 -2.14
CA SER A 154 -12.64 7.82 -3.43
C SER A 154 -14.12 7.79 -3.83
N ASN A 155 -15.04 7.77 -2.83
CA ASN A 155 -16.50 7.80 -3.02
C ASN A 155 -17.17 8.72 -1.99
N PRO A 156 -17.25 10.06 -2.26
CA PRO A 156 -17.81 11.02 -1.32
C PRO A 156 -19.29 10.79 -0.95
N MET A 157 -20.06 10.12 -1.82
CA MET A 157 -21.46 9.77 -1.51
C MET A 157 -21.53 8.66 -0.46
N GLU A 158 -20.72 7.61 -0.64
CA GLU A 158 -20.63 6.50 0.32
C GLU A 158 -20.08 6.97 1.66
N LEU A 159 -19.04 7.81 1.64
CA LEU A 159 -18.52 8.44 2.85
C LEU A 159 -19.61 9.16 3.66
N ARG A 160 -20.51 9.91 2.99
CA ARG A 160 -21.65 10.58 3.66
C ARG A 160 -22.65 9.59 4.24
N ASN A 161 -22.89 8.47 3.55
CA ASN A 161 -23.81 7.44 4.03
C ASN A 161 -23.27 6.74 5.29
N GLN A 162 -21.97 6.50 5.35
CA GLN A 162 -21.30 5.94 6.54
C GLN A 162 -21.36 6.86 7.78
N LEU A 163 -21.64 8.16 7.59
CA LEU A 163 -21.69 9.15 8.68
C LEU A 163 -23.11 9.44 9.18
N LYS A 164 -24.14 8.91 8.51
CA LYS A 164 -25.53 8.98 8.97
C LYS A 164 -25.79 7.94 10.06
#